data_5fb4ab028efcb7502754c4ca736547e2
#
_entry.id   5fb4ab028efcb7502754c4ca736547e2
#
_cell.length_a   1.000
_cell.length_b   1.000
_cell.length_c   1.000
_cell.angle_alpha   90.00
_cell.angle_beta   90.00
_cell.angle_gamma   90.00
#
_symmetry.space_group_name_H-M   'P 1'
#
loop_
_entity.id
_entity.type
_entity.pdbx_description
1 polymer ?
#
loop_
_entity_poly.entity_id
_entity_poly.type
_entity_poly.pdbx_seq_one_letter_code
_entity_poly.pdbx_strand_id
1 'polypeptide(L)'
;MEEIVIVGAARTAIGKFGGSLASVPAARLGAHVIRKVLERAGVSPDQVSEVIMGQVLAAGVGQNPARQAAIWAGLPDMVPAMTINKVCGSGLKAAMLGAQSILNGDSDIVVAGGQESMSQSPHVLPGSRDGFRMGDAKMVDTMIVDGLWDVYNQYHMGVTAENVAKENVEIGRAHV
;
A
#
# COMPACT_ATOMS: atom_id res chain seq x y z
N MET A 1 23.56 -3.02 -20.46
CA MET A 1 22.57 -2.86 -19.37
C MET A 1 22.02 -4.23 -19.09
N GLU A 2 22.10 -4.67 -17.86
CA GLU A 2 21.44 -5.93 -17.47
C GLU A 2 19.93 -5.80 -17.66
N GLU A 3 19.31 -6.84 -18.19
CA GLU A 3 17.87 -6.89 -18.40
C GLU A 3 17.18 -7.25 -17.07
N ILE A 4 16.26 -6.37 -16.61
CA ILE A 4 15.45 -6.66 -15.44
C ILE A 4 14.15 -7.32 -15.88
N VAL A 5 13.81 -8.43 -15.26
CA VAL A 5 12.64 -9.22 -15.59
C VAL A 5 11.69 -9.39 -14.40
N ILE A 6 10.41 -9.53 -14.67
CA ILE A 6 9.40 -9.90 -13.67
C ILE A 6 9.21 -11.42 -13.74
N VAL A 7 9.66 -12.13 -12.71
CA VAL A 7 9.63 -13.59 -12.66
C VAL A 7 8.35 -14.17 -12.05
N GLY A 8 7.55 -13.35 -11.40
CA GLY A 8 6.29 -13.79 -10.80
C GLY A 8 5.36 -12.64 -10.46
N ALA A 9 4.06 -12.92 -10.44
CA ALA A 9 3.03 -11.99 -10.01
C ALA A 9 1.92 -12.73 -9.25
N ALA A 10 1.38 -12.07 -8.23
CA ALA A 10 0.25 -12.56 -7.46
C ALA A 10 -0.62 -11.41 -6.94
N ARG A 11 -1.89 -11.67 -6.73
CA ARG A 11 -2.87 -10.71 -6.22
C ARG A 11 -3.94 -11.43 -5.40
N THR A 12 -4.42 -10.81 -4.33
CA THR A 12 -5.67 -11.22 -3.68
C THR A 12 -6.88 -10.82 -4.52
N ALA A 13 -8.05 -11.32 -4.20
CA ALA A 13 -9.29 -10.68 -4.65
C ALA A 13 -9.32 -9.23 -4.13
N ILE A 14 -9.97 -8.33 -4.88
CA ILE A 14 -10.28 -6.98 -4.42
C ILE A 14 -11.58 -7.07 -3.63
N GLY A 15 -11.49 -6.84 -2.32
CA GLY A 15 -12.64 -6.88 -1.42
C GLY A 15 -13.52 -5.63 -1.55
N LYS A 16 -14.82 -5.79 -1.30
CA LYS A 16 -15.73 -4.68 -1.08
C LYS A 16 -15.43 -4.06 0.30
N PHE A 17 -15.56 -2.74 0.43
CA PHE A 17 -15.52 -2.05 1.72
C PHE A 17 -16.54 -2.66 2.70
N GLY A 18 -16.11 -3.00 3.90
CA GLY A 18 -16.91 -3.71 4.89
C GLY A 18 -17.28 -5.17 4.52
N GLY A 19 -16.69 -5.72 3.43
CA GLY A 19 -16.99 -7.07 2.93
C GLY A 19 -16.14 -8.16 3.59
N SER A 20 -16.03 -9.31 2.90
CA SER A 20 -15.40 -10.53 3.43
C SER A 20 -13.94 -10.39 3.88
N LEU A 21 -13.21 -9.42 3.32
CA LEU A 21 -11.82 -9.13 3.69
C LEU A 21 -11.69 -8.00 4.73
N ALA A 22 -12.79 -7.43 5.20
CA ALA A 22 -12.78 -6.25 6.08
C ALA A 22 -12.03 -6.46 7.41
N SER A 23 -12.04 -7.67 7.95
CA SER A 23 -11.35 -8.02 9.19
C SER A 23 -9.86 -8.38 8.99
N VAL A 24 -9.38 -8.42 7.74
CA VAL A 24 -8.00 -8.84 7.45
C VAL A 24 -7.10 -7.61 7.34
N PRO A 25 -6.09 -7.45 8.21
CA PRO A 25 -5.13 -6.36 8.11
C PRO A 25 -4.37 -6.36 6.79
N ALA A 26 -4.04 -5.16 6.27
CA ALA A 26 -3.31 -5.01 5.01
C ALA A 26 -2.02 -5.84 4.96
N ALA A 27 -1.22 -5.81 6.01
CA ALA A 27 0.03 -6.57 6.09
C ALA A 27 -0.17 -8.10 6.08
N ARG A 28 -1.33 -8.61 6.49
CA ARG A 28 -1.68 -10.05 6.34
C ARG A 28 -2.05 -10.39 4.90
N LEU A 29 -2.75 -9.50 4.20
CA LEU A 29 -2.99 -9.65 2.76
C LEU A 29 -1.68 -9.61 1.99
N GLY A 30 -0.79 -8.67 2.31
CA GLY A 30 0.56 -8.56 1.76
C GLY A 30 1.39 -9.83 1.99
N ALA A 31 1.40 -10.35 3.21
CA ALA A 31 2.11 -11.58 3.55
C ALA A 31 1.63 -12.79 2.72
N HIS A 32 0.31 -12.89 2.52
CA HIS A 32 -0.25 -13.95 1.68
C HIS A 32 0.23 -13.85 0.23
N VAL A 33 0.23 -12.65 -0.33
CA VAL A 33 0.65 -12.39 -1.71
C VAL A 33 2.15 -12.60 -1.88
N ILE A 34 2.97 -12.13 -0.93
CA ILE A 34 4.43 -12.34 -0.93
C ILE A 34 4.75 -13.84 -0.96
N ARG A 35 4.13 -14.61 -0.07
CA ARG A 35 4.32 -16.07 -0.06
C ARG A 35 3.95 -16.71 -1.39
N LYS A 36 2.83 -16.30 -1.96
CA LYS A 36 2.35 -16.87 -3.23
C LYS A 36 3.17 -16.46 -4.45
N VAL A 37 3.74 -15.26 -4.47
CA VAL A 37 4.59 -14.85 -5.59
C VAL A 37 5.93 -15.57 -5.55
N LEU A 38 6.53 -15.76 -4.37
CA LEU A 38 7.76 -16.56 -4.20
C LEU A 38 7.56 -18.02 -4.62
N GLU A 39 6.46 -18.63 -4.17
CA GLU A 39 6.09 -20.00 -4.56
C GLU A 39 5.94 -20.13 -6.08
N ARG A 40 5.26 -19.18 -6.75
CA ARG A 40 5.08 -19.19 -8.21
C ARG A 40 6.37 -18.94 -8.98
N ALA A 41 7.24 -18.09 -8.45
CA ALA A 41 8.52 -17.79 -9.07
C ALA A 41 9.59 -18.86 -8.84
N GLY A 42 9.34 -19.82 -7.93
CA GLY A 42 10.34 -20.81 -7.52
C GLY A 42 11.52 -20.18 -6.76
N VAL A 43 11.29 -19.03 -6.13
CA VAL A 43 12.29 -18.28 -5.36
C VAL A 43 12.16 -18.64 -3.88
N SER A 44 13.25 -19.07 -3.26
CA SER A 44 13.25 -19.32 -1.82
C SER A 44 13.32 -18.00 -1.03
N PRO A 45 12.72 -17.94 0.18
CA PRO A 45 12.68 -16.71 0.96
C PRO A 45 14.04 -16.08 1.29
N ASP A 46 15.07 -16.89 1.41
CA ASP A 46 16.45 -16.47 1.69
C ASP A 46 17.18 -15.82 0.50
N GLN A 47 16.65 -16.01 -0.71
CA GLN A 47 17.16 -15.37 -1.92
C GLN A 47 16.66 -13.93 -2.12
N VAL A 48 15.66 -13.51 -1.35
CA VAL A 48 15.09 -12.15 -1.47
C VAL A 48 16.03 -11.13 -0.84
N SER A 49 16.48 -10.16 -1.63
CA SER A 49 17.34 -9.08 -1.19
C SER A 49 16.58 -8.00 -0.44
N GLU A 50 15.35 -7.67 -0.87
CA GLU A 50 14.56 -6.60 -0.30
C GLU A 50 13.05 -6.76 -0.58
N VAL A 51 12.22 -6.19 0.32
CA VAL A 51 10.76 -6.09 0.14
C VAL A 51 10.34 -4.62 0.14
N ILE A 52 9.67 -4.17 -0.93
CA ILE A 52 9.14 -2.80 -1.03
C ILE A 52 7.63 -2.86 -1.25
N MET A 53 6.86 -2.42 -0.26
CA MET A 53 5.39 -2.42 -0.34
C MET A 53 4.81 -1.01 -0.22
N GLY A 54 3.95 -0.66 -1.16
CA GLY A 54 3.13 0.53 -1.08
C GLY A 54 1.99 0.35 -0.09
N GLN A 55 1.77 1.35 0.77
CA GLN A 55 0.59 1.45 1.62
C GLN A 55 0.31 2.92 1.93
N VAL A 56 -0.93 3.35 1.78
CA VAL A 56 -1.36 4.74 2.01
C VAL A 56 -1.86 4.91 3.44
N LEU A 57 -2.80 4.05 3.85
CA LEU A 57 -3.49 4.14 5.14
C LEU A 57 -2.68 3.41 6.22
N ALA A 58 -1.74 4.15 6.82
CA ALA A 58 -0.79 3.59 7.79
C ALA A 58 -1.11 3.97 9.24
N ALA A 59 -2.19 4.68 9.51
CA ALA A 59 -2.57 5.05 10.87
C ALA A 59 -2.95 3.81 11.70
N GLY A 60 -2.30 3.62 12.85
CA GLY A 60 -2.60 2.55 13.79
C GLY A 60 -2.24 1.12 13.35
N VAL A 61 -1.59 0.93 12.19
CA VAL A 61 -1.23 -0.41 11.67
C VAL A 61 0.09 -0.98 12.25
N GLY A 62 0.75 -0.23 13.11
CA GLY A 62 2.04 -0.61 13.67
C GLY A 62 3.23 -0.18 12.82
N GLN A 63 4.43 -0.55 13.26
CA GLN A 63 5.66 -0.15 12.58
C GLN A 63 5.81 -0.89 11.25
N ASN A 64 6.17 -0.16 10.21
CA ASN A 64 6.58 -0.65 8.91
C ASN A 64 5.74 -1.84 8.39
N PRO A 65 4.54 -1.59 7.85
CA PRO A 65 3.65 -2.66 7.38
C PRO A 65 4.26 -3.60 6.33
N ALA A 66 5.20 -3.12 5.51
CA ALA A 66 5.96 -3.98 4.59
C ALA A 66 6.82 -4.99 5.35
N ARG A 67 7.47 -4.55 6.43
CA ARG A 67 8.24 -5.44 7.31
C ARG A 67 7.35 -6.48 7.96
N GLN A 68 6.19 -6.09 8.46
CA GLN A 68 5.23 -7.04 9.02
C GLN A 68 4.82 -8.09 7.98
N ALA A 69 4.53 -7.66 6.75
CA ALA A 69 4.16 -8.57 5.67
C ALA A 69 5.30 -9.53 5.31
N ALA A 70 6.54 -9.04 5.22
CA ALA A 70 7.71 -9.86 4.94
C ALA A 70 7.91 -10.96 5.98
N ILE A 71 7.91 -10.62 7.26
CA ILE A 71 8.08 -11.58 8.36
C ILE A 71 6.92 -12.58 8.39
N TRP A 72 5.67 -12.12 8.25
CA TRP A 72 4.51 -13.02 8.21
C TRP A 72 4.44 -13.88 6.95
N ALA A 73 5.14 -13.49 5.87
CA ALA A 73 5.30 -14.32 4.69
C ALA A 73 6.33 -15.45 4.89
N GLY A 74 7.19 -15.34 5.90
CA GLY A 74 8.24 -16.32 6.21
C GLY A 74 9.62 -15.94 5.66
N LEU A 75 9.83 -14.66 5.29
CA LEU A 75 11.16 -14.20 4.92
C LEU A 75 12.06 -14.13 6.16
N PRO A 76 13.38 -14.35 6.01
CA PRO A 76 14.34 -14.16 7.09
C PRO A 76 14.31 -12.74 7.67
N ASP A 77 14.61 -12.60 8.93
CA ASP A 77 14.60 -11.32 9.64
C ASP A 77 15.70 -10.36 9.16
N MET A 78 16.72 -10.86 8.48
CA MET A 78 17.78 -10.04 7.87
C MET A 78 17.35 -9.38 6.55
N VAL A 79 16.27 -9.83 5.91
CA VAL A 79 15.77 -9.21 4.67
C VAL A 79 15.18 -7.84 4.98
N PRO A 80 15.75 -6.74 4.47
CA PRO A 80 15.20 -5.41 4.70
C PRO A 80 13.83 -5.24 4.04
N ALA A 81 13.01 -4.37 4.63
CA ALA A 81 11.70 -4.07 4.07
C ALA A 81 11.38 -2.59 4.24
N MET A 82 10.74 -2.00 3.23
CA MET A 82 10.37 -0.60 3.19
C MET A 82 8.90 -0.43 2.80
N THR A 83 8.17 0.37 3.59
CA THR A 83 6.84 0.84 3.24
C THR A 83 6.93 2.20 2.58
N ILE A 84 6.32 2.38 1.43
CA ILE A 84 6.30 3.65 0.70
C ILE A 84 4.87 4.16 0.51
N ASN A 85 4.75 5.47 0.45
CA ASN A 85 3.49 6.14 0.14
C ASN A 85 3.69 7.14 -1.00
N LYS A 86 3.08 6.86 -2.14
CA LYS A 86 2.88 7.75 -3.28
C LYS A 86 1.41 7.73 -3.67
N VAL A 87 0.53 7.77 -2.68
CA VAL A 87 -0.93 7.65 -2.81
C VAL A 87 -1.28 6.45 -3.72
N CYS A 88 -2.20 6.57 -4.67
CA CYS A 88 -2.64 5.48 -5.55
C CYS A 88 -1.52 4.88 -6.41
N GLY A 89 -0.41 5.59 -6.62
CA GLY A 89 0.77 5.14 -7.36
C GLY A 89 1.80 4.35 -6.54
N SER A 90 1.54 4.06 -5.26
CA SER A 90 2.54 3.45 -4.36
C SER A 90 3.01 2.08 -4.82
N GLY A 91 2.10 1.20 -5.23
CA GLY A 91 2.46 -0.14 -5.70
C GLY A 91 3.32 -0.12 -6.97
N LEU A 92 2.96 0.74 -7.94
CA LEU A 92 3.77 0.94 -9.15
C LEU A 92 5.14 1.54 -8.81
N LYS A 93 5.18 2.52 -7.89
CA LYS A 93 6.45 3.10 -7.45
C LYS A 93 7.33 2.08 -6.73
N ALA A 94 6.76 1.15 -5.97
CA ALA A 94 7.51 0.05 -5.36
C ALA A 94 8.23 -0.81 -6.43
N ALA A 95 7.53 -1.17 -7.51
CA ALA A 95 8.12 -1.90 -8.63
C ALA A 95 9.25 -1.12 -9.32
N MET A 96 9.06 0.20 -9.51
CA MET A 96 10.10 1.08 -10.07
C MET A 96 11.34 1.17 -9.16
N LEU A 97 11.15 1.24 -7.84
CA LEU A 97 12.25 1.26 -6.88
C LEU A 97 12.98 -0.08 -6.85
N GLY A 98 12.27 -1.21 -6.90
CA GLY A 98 12.88 -2.52 -7.00
C GLY A 98 13.74 -2.67 -8.27
N ALA A 99 13.24 -2.20 -9.41
CA ALA A 99 14.02 -2.16 -10.64
C ALA A 99 15.28 -1.28 -10.50
N GLN A 100 15.17 -0.11 -9.87
CA GLN A 100 16.30 0.78 -9.62
C GLN A 100 17.34 0.14 -8.70
N SER A 101 16.91 -0.55 -7.65
CA SER A 101 17.79 -1.26 -6.70
C SER A 101 18.61 -2.35 -7.42
N ILE A 102 17.97 -3.11 -8.32
CA ILE A 102 18.65 -4.13 -9.12
C ILE A 102 19.63 -3.48 -10.10
N LEU A 103 19.23 -2.43 -10.82
CA LEU A 103 20.10 -1.72 -11.76
C LEU A 103 21.35 -1.12 -11.11
N ASN A 104 21.23 -0.68 -9.87
CA ASN A 104 22.37 -0.14 -9.10
C ASN A 104 23.26 -1.25 -8.51
N GLY A 105 22.86 -2.51 -8.56
CA GLY A 105 23.58 -3.63 -7.93
C GLY A 105 23.39 -3.74 -6.42
N ASP A 106 22.38 -3.04 -5.87
CA ASP A 106 22.06 -3.11 -4.44
C ASP A 106 21.24 -4.37 -4.08
N SER A 107 20.56 -4.96 -5.06
CA SER A 107 19.69 -6.11 -4.90
C SER A 107 19.72 -7.01 -6.13
N ASP A 108 19.56 -8.33 -5.92
CA ASP A 108 19.42 -9.32 -7.00
C ASP A 108 17.93 -9.67 -7.22
N ILE A 109 17.18 -9.88 -6.14
CA ILE A 109 15.77 -10.25 -6.19
C ILE A 109 14.98 -9.34 -5.23
N VAL A 110 14.02 -8.60 -5.78
CA VAL A 110 13.16 -7.69 -5.00
C VAL A 110 11.71 -8.13 -5.08
N VAL A 111 11.05 -8.22 -3.94
CA VAL A 111 9.60 -8.34 -3.88
C VAL A 111 9.01 -6.94 -3.78
N ALA A 112 8.31 -6.51 -4.84
CA ALA A 112 7.72 -5.18 -4.93
C ALA A 112 6.22 -5.26 -5.17
N GLY A 113 5.44 -4.41 -4.50
CA GLY A 113 3.99 -4.40 -4.67
C GLY A 113 3.28 -3.39 -3.79
N GLY A 114 2.04 -3.70 -3.44
CA GLY A 114 1.23 -2.86 -2.55
C GLY A 114 0.22 -3.68 -1.75
N GLN A 115 -0.22 -3.11 -0.66
CA GLN A 115 -1.21 -3.69 0.24
C GLN A 115 -2.05 -2.56 0.83
N GLU A 116 -3.35 -2.78 1.02
CA GLU A 116 -4.23 -1.79 1.64
C GLU A 116 -5.45 -2.48 2.27
N SER A 117 -5.96 -1.93 3.35
CA SER A 117 -7.24 -2.31 3.92
C SER A 117 -8.00 -1.07 4.37
N MET A 118 -8.81 -0.53 3.48
CA MET A 118 -9.61 0.67 3.77
C MET A 118 -10.61 0.44 4.89
N SER A 119 -11.14 -0.78 5.01
CA SER A 119 -12.05 -1.17 6.09
C SER A 119 -11.42 -1.16 7.48
N GLN A 120 -10.09 -1.20 7.57
CA GLN A 120 -9.32 -1.17 8.82
C GLN A 120 -8.78 0.22 9.15
N SER A 121 -9.06 1.22 8.31
CA SER A 121 -8.58 2.59 8.56
C SER A 121 -9.28 3.17 9.79
N PRO A 122 -8.53 3.63 10.80
CA PRO A 122 -9.12 4.12 12.03
C PRO A 122 -9.59 5.58 11.91
N HIS A 123 -10.41 6.00 12.84
CA HIS A 123 -10.58 7.42 13.12
C HIS A 123 -9.50 7.89 14.10
N VAL A 124 -9.02 9.09 13.91
CA VAL A 124 -8.04 9.73 14.79
C VAL A 124 -8.63 10.97 15.46
N LEU A 125 -8.09 11.30 16.61
CA LEU A 125 -8.50 12.44 17.40
C LEU A 125 -7.32 13.44 17.47
N PRO A 126 -7.21 14.39 16.52
CA PRO A 126 -6.14 15.38 16.52
C PRO A 126 -6.15 16.23 17.79
N GLY A 127 -4.97 16.57 18.30
CA GLY A 127 -4.85 17.36 19.53
C GLY A 127 -5.04 16.59 20.83
N SER A 128 -5.32 15.28 20.79
CA SER A 128 -5.59 14.47 21.99
C SER A 128 -4.41 14.34 22.96
N ARG A 129 -3.15 14.52 22.50
CA ARG A 129 -1.96 14.43 23.37
C ARG A 129 -1.91 15.50 24.44
N ASP A 130 -2.39 16.71 24.13
CA ASP A 130 -2.44 17.85 25.06
C ASP A 130 -3.76 17.91 25.84
N GLY A 131 -4.70 17.00 25.52
CA GLY A 131 -6.05 16.97 26.07
C GLY A 131 -6.95 18.07 25.51
N PHE A 132 -8.25 17.96 25.80
CA PHE A 132 -9.26 18.94 25.41
C PHE A 132 -9.75 19.66 26.65
N ARG A 133 -9.54 20.97 26.70
CA ARG A 133 -9.85 21.76 27.90
C ARG A 133 -11.27 22.34 27.88
N MET A 134 -11.75 22.78 26.71
CA MET A 134 -13.07 23.36 26.53
C MET A 134 -13.51 23.27 25.07
N GLY A 135 -14.80 23.02 24.84
CA GLY A 135 -15.38 22.88 23.51
C GLY A 135 -15.32 21.46 22.94
N ASP A 136 -15.85 21.31 21.74
CA ASP A 136 -15.96 20.04 21.06
C ASP A 136 -14.62 19.56 20.48
N ALA A 137 -14.45 18.22 20.39
CA ALA A 137 -13.36 17.58 19.67
C ALA A 137 -13.89 16.86 18.42
N LYS A 138 -13.18 17.00 17.29
CA LYS A 138 -13.55 16.36 16.04
C LYS A 138 -12.76 15.07 15.84
N MET A 139 -13.46 13.95 15.68
CA MET A 139 -12.88 12.71 15.20
C MET A 139 -12.76 12.77 13.68
N VAL A 140 -11.59 12.37 13.14
CA VAL A 140 -11.27 12.44 11.71
C VAL A 140 -11.11 11.04 11.14
N ASP A 141 -11.82 10.75 10.07
CA ASP A 141 -11.71 9.50 9.32
C ASP A 141 -10.44 9.53 8.45
N THR A 142 -9.46 8.69 8.81
CA THR A 142 -8.18 8.64 8.08
C THR A 142 -8.32 8.04 6.68
N MET A 143 -9.32 7.20 6.43
CA MET A 143 -9.60 6.71 5.08
C MET A 143 -9.91 7.88 4.12
N ILE A 144 -10.68 8.84 4.60
CA ILE A 144 -11.04 10.03 3.82
C ILE A 144 -9.84 10.97 3.74
N VAL A 145 -9.32 11.44 4.88
CA VAL A 145 -8.35 12.55 4.90
C VAL A 145 -6.99 12.17 4.33
N ASP A 146 -6.55 10.94 4.54
CA ASP A 146 -5.23 10.47 4.08
C ASP A 146 -5.28 9.80 2.69
N GLY A 147 -6.43 9.28 2.29
CA GLY A 147 -6.55 8.48 1.06
C GLY A 147 -7.43 9.07 -0.03
N LEU A 148 -8.49 9.80 0.31
CA LEU A 148 -9.56 10.16 -0.62
C LEU A 148 -9.86 11.66 -0.74
N TRP A 149 -9.17 12.50 0.03
CA TRP A 149 -9.38 13.95 0.06
C TRP A 149 -8.29 14.71 -0.66
N ASP A 150 -8.67 15.58 -1.60
CA ASP A 150 -7.75 16.54 -2.21
C ASP A 150 -7.52 17.69 -1.22
N VAL A 151 -6.33 17.72 -0.63
CA VAL A 151 -5.95 18.72 0.39
C VAL A 151 -5.76 20.13 -0.17
N TYR A 152 -5.56 20.26 -1.48
CA TYR A 152 -5.34 21.52 -2.17
C TYR A 152 -6.67 22.17 -2.56
N ASN A 153 -7.56 21.40 -3.17
CA ASN A 153 -8.84 21.88 -3.68
C ASN A 153 -10.02 21.64 -2.73
N GLN A 154 -9.79 20.94 -1.61
CA GLN A 154 -10.77 20.70 -0.55
C GLN A 154 -12.03 19.95 -1.02
N TYR A 155 -11.87 18.92 -1.84
CA TYR A 155 -12.93 18.03 -2.26
C TYR A 155 -12.48 16.56 -2.33
N HIS A 156 -13.45 15.65 -2.42
CA HIS A 156 -13.21 14.22 -2.53
C HIS A 156 -12.62 13.84 -3.89
N MET A 157 -11.73 12.84 -3.94
CA MET A 157 -11.08 12.37 -5.18
C MET A 157 -12.07 11.94 -6.27
N GLY A 158 -13.31 11.59 -5.91
CA GLY A 158 -14.39 11.39 -6.89
C GLY A 158 -14.69 12.64 -7.71
N VAL A 159 -14.65 13.83 -7.09
CA VAL A 159 -14.81 15.11 -7.82
C VAL A 159 -13.62 15.35 -8.74
N THR A 160 -12.40 15.00 -8.29
CA THR A 160 -11.22 15.04 -9.17
C THR A 160 -11.41 14.18 -10.41
N ALA A 161 -11.91 12.96 -10.25
CA ALA A 161 -12.17 12.06 -11.39
C ALA A 161 -13.21 12.66 -12.37
N GLU A 162 -14.28 13.26 -11.85
CA GLU A 162 -15.30 13.95 -12.69
C GLU A 162 -14.70 15.15 -13.41
N ASN A 163 -13.82 15.92 -12.78
CA ASN A 163 -13.14 17.04 -13.42
C ASN A 163 -12.23 16.57 -14.56
N VAL A 164 -11.41 15.54 -14.31
CA VAL A 164 -10.55 14.95 -15.34
C VAL A 164 -11.38 14.40 -16.51
N ALA A 165 -12.48 13.73 -16.23
CA ALA A 165 -13.37 13.21 -17.27
C ALA A 165 -13.96 14.34 -18.14
N LYS A 166 -14.36 15.47 -17.54
CA LYS A 166 -14.88 16.63 -18.28
C LYS A 166 -13.82 17.28 -19.15
N GLU A 167 -12.60 17.44 -18.63
CA GLU A 167 -11.50 18.10 -19.33
C GLU A 167 -10.93 17.27 -20.50
N ASN A 168 -10.94 15.94 -20.36
CA ASN A 168 -10.34 15.03 -21.33
C ASN A 168 -11.36 14.25 -22.18
N VAL A 169 -12.66 14.56 -22.07
CA VAL A 169 -13.74 13.85 -22.75
C VAL A 169 -13.69 12.31 -22.51
N GLU A 170 -13.13 11.92 -21.39
CA GLU A 170 -13.03 10.52 -20.97
C GLU A 170 -14.40 10.04 -20.50
N ILE A 171 -14.88 8.95 -21.03
CA ILE A 171 -16.11 8.31 -20.60
C ILE A 171 -15.84 7.05 -19.80
N GLY A 172 -16.50 6.99 -18.70
CA GLY A 172 -16.87 6.04 -17.68
C GLY A 172 -16.52 4.57 -17.77
N ARG A 173 -15.60 4.08 -18.59
CA ARG A 173 -15.09 2.71 -18.47
C ARG A 173 -14.14 2.51 -17.28
N ALA A 174 -13.73 3.59 -16.63
CA ALA A 174 -12.91 3.55 -15.44
C ALA A 174 -13.70 3.19 -14.17
N HIS A 175 -14.99 3.05 -14.25
CA HIS A 175 -15.88 2.79 -13.09
C HIS A 175 -16.43 1.34 -13.04
N VAL A 176 -15.88 0.42 -13.80
CA VAL A 176 -16.29 -1.00 -13.79
C VAL A 176 -15.34 -1.85 -12.98
#